data_f59b3ca88b0fd2d412efd25eba052fd2
#
_entry.id   f59b3ca88b0fd2d412efd25eba052fd2
#
_cell.length_a   1.000
_cell.length_b   1.000
_cell.length_c   1.000
_cell.angle_alpha   90.00
_cell.angle_beta   90.00
_cell.angle_gamma   90.00
#
_symmetry.space_group_name_H-M   'P 1'
#
loop_
_entity.id
_entity.type
_entity.pdbx_description
1 polymer ?
#
loop_
_entity_poly.entity_id
_entity_poly.type
_entity_poly.pdbx_seq_one_letter_code
_entity_poly.pdbx_strand_id
1 'polypeptide(L)'
;MRTGLRRLLPALVAALVVPLAHGQSSFEQHLGIRTSRIPHAGNGVFTTVAISEGTILGAYTGEFITEEEYLRRVKADQWQYMIRLLDCAKPHTGGITTIDGLRGNVFTRMNYAPAEFQNVRFEKVCEPPFVRIVALRDIAPGEELWVDYGPNYRYEFMKDEAVIKFFADLRASRAGRPPRNALAWRRLP
;
A
#
# COMPACT_ATOMS: atom_id res chain seq x y z
N MET A 1 26.64 53.45 15.61
CA MET A 1 25.74 52.31 15.89
C MET A 1 25.36 51.65 14.58
N ARG A 2 25.93 50.48 14.27
CA ARG A 2 25.62 49.70 13.08
C ARG A 2 24.90 48.45 13.54
N THR A 3 23.58 48.38 13.29
CA THR A 3 22.72 47.20 13.55
C THR A 3 22.91 46.22 12.41
N GLY A 4 23.59 45.10 12.66
CA GLY A 4 23.78 44.00 11.74
C GLY A 4 22.53 43.12 11.65
N LEU A 5 21.87 43.17 10.51
CA LEU A 5 20.74 42.28 10.19
C LEU A 5 21.29 40.89 9.90
N ARG A 6 21.17 39.95 10.84
CA ARG A 6 21.46 38.52 10.61
C ARG A 6 20.36 37.94 9.71
N ARG A 7 20.70 37.66 8.47
CA ARG A 7 19.87 36.87 7.58
C ARG A 7 19.88 35.42 8.07
N LEU A 8 18.74 34.95 8.55
CA LEU A 8 18.48 33.53 8.77
C LEU A 8 18.38 32.86 7.39
N LEU A 9 19.34 32.01 7.08
CA LEU A 9 19.27 31.11 5.93
C LEU A 9 18.19 30.06 6.23
N PRO A 10 17.30 29.75 5.28
CA PRO A 10 16.36 28.66 5.45
C PRO A 10 17.14 27.35 5.52
N ALA A 11 16.83 26.53 6.56
CA ALA A 11 17.37 25.19 6.68
C ALA A 11 16.95 24.38 5.44
N LEU A 12 17.95 23.97 4.67
CA LEU A 12 17.77 23.02 3.59
C LEU A 12 17.33 21.70 4.23
N VAL A 13 16.05 21.38 4.11
CA VAL A 13 15.55 20.02 4.43
C VAL A 13 16.14 19.12 3.35
N ALA A 14 17.26 18.48 3.67
CA ALA A 14 17.83 17.45 2.83
C ALA A 14 16.79 16.31 2.73
N ALA A 15 16.25 16.13 1.53
CA ALA A 15 15.45 14.94 1.24
C ALA A 15 16.34 13.72 1.52
N LEU A 16 16.01 12.99 2.58
CA LEU A 16 16.69 11.75 2.91
C LEU A 16 16.31 10.74 1.83
N VAL A 17 17.12 10.66 0.79
CA VAL A 17 17.08 9.55 -0.16
C VAL A 17 17.60 8.35 0.62
N VAL A 18 16.67 7.56 1.18
CA VAL A 18 17.02 6.26 1.78
C VAL A 18 17.45 5.36 0.63
N PRO A 19 18.74 4.98 0.52
CA PRO A 19 19.14 4.02 -0.49
C PRO A 19 18.45 2.70 -0.13
N LEU A 20 17.74 2.10 -1.09
CA LEU A 20 17.28 0.72 -1.00
C LEU A 20 18.48 -0.17 -0.73
N ALA A 21 18.72 -0.49 0.53
CA ALA A 21 19.81 -1.34 0.95
C ALA A 21 19.53 -2.77 0.48
N HIS A 22 20.37 -3.23 -0.45
CA HIS A 22 20.70 -4.62 -0.76
C HIS A 22 19.62 -5.51 -1.37
N GLY A 23 19.63 -5.61 -2.69
CA GLY A 23 19.40 -6.88 -3.38
C GLY A 23 17.96 -7.41 -3.47
N GLN A 24 16.95 -6.63 -3.13
CA GLN A 24 15.56 -7.02 -3.39
C GLN A 24 15.17 -6.57 -4.79
N SER A 25 15.01 -7.54 -5.69
CA SER A 25 14.37 -7.27 -6.97
C SER A 25 12.97 -6.73 -6.69
N SER A 26 12.74 -5.45 -6.99
CA SER A 26 11.40 -4.90 -6.91
C SER A 26 10.52 -5.67 -7.88
N PHE A 27 9.43 -6.27 -7.39
CA PHE A 27 8.43 -6.88 -8.27
C PHE A 27 7.70 -5.85 -9.13
N GLU A 28 7.98 -4.57 -8.96
CA GLU A 28 7.32 -3.48 -9.69
C GLU A 28 7.36 -3.68 -11.20
N GLN A 29 8.46 -4.20 -11.77
CA GLN A 29 8.57 -4.51 -13.20
C GLN A 29 7.58 -5.60 -13.67
N HIS A 30 7.04 -6.39 -12.76
CA HIS A 30 6.04 -7.43 -13.02
C HIS A 30 4.62 -7.02 -12.64
N LEU A 31 4.42 -5.75 -12.28
CA LEU A 31 3.14 -5.20 -11.92
C LEU A 31 2.64 -4.26 -13.01
N GLY A 32 1.34 -4.34 -13.29
CA GLY A 32 0.68 -3.49 -14.28
C GLY A 32 -0.55 -2.82 -13.69
N ILE A 33 -0.80 -1.57 -14.09
CA ILE A 33 -2.03 -0.85 -13.75
C ILE A 33 -3.04 -1.11 -14.86
N ARG A 34 -4.22 -1.60 -14.49
CA ARG A 34 -5.35 -1.86 -15.37
C ARG A 34 -6.65 -1.47 -14.68
N THR A 35 -7.75 -1.42 -15.41
CA THR A 35 -9.10 -1.27 -14.81
C THR A 35 -9.30 -2.32 -13.73
N SER A 36 -9.66 -1.89 -12.53
CA SER A 36 -9.95 -2.77 -11.40
C SER A 36 -11.08 -3.75 -11.70
N ARG A 37 -11.02 -4.92 -11.09
CA ARG A 37 -12.14 -5.88 -11.11
C ARG A 37 -13.28 -5.44 -10.21
N ILE A 38 -12.98 -4.59 -9.21
CA ILE A 38 -13.99 -4.02 -8.30
C ILE A 38 -14.73 -2.92 -9.05
N PRO A 39 -16.07 -2.99 -9.16
CA PRO A 39 -16.87 -1.96 -9.81
C PRO A 39 -16.57 -0.57 -9.24
N HIS A 40 -16.51 0.43 -10.09
CA HIS A 40 -16.31 1.85 -9.77
C HIS A 40 -14.98 2.19 -9.06
N ALA A 41 -14.09 1.21 -8.82
CA ALA A 41 -12.79 1.45 -8.16
C ALA A 41 -11.72 2.07 -9.09
N GLY A 42 -12.05 2.32 -10.35
CA GLY A 42 -11.12 2.89 -11.32
C GLY A 42 -10.02 1.90 -11.71
N ASN A 43 -8.76 2.23 -11.42
CA ASN A 43 -7.61 1.39 -11.71
C ASN A 43 -7.23 0.52 -10.52
N GLY A 44 -6.62 -0.65 -10.79
CA GLY A 44 -6.02 -1.54 -9.81
C GLY A 44 -4.66 -2.04 -10.25
N VAL A 45 -3.93 -2.69 -9.36
CA VAL A 45 -2.59 -3.26 -9.60
C VAL A 45 -2.71 -4.76 -9.82
N PHE A 46 -2.09 -5.26 -10.88
CA PHE A 46 -2.14 -6.66 -11.27
C PHE A 46 -0.73 -7.22 -11.43
N THR A 47 -0.52 -8.46 -10.99
CA THR A 47 0.74 -9.16 -11.26
C THR A 47 0.72 -9.85 -12.60
N THR A 48 1.88 -9.88 -13.31
CA THR A 48 2.09 -10.66 -14.54
C THR A 48 2.77 -12.00 -14.28
N VAL A 49 3.28 -12.21 -13.06
CA VAL A 49 3.99 -13.43 -12.64
C VAL A 49 3.33 -14.04 -11.40
N ALA A 50 3.63 -15.32 -11.12
CA ALA A 50 3.24 -15.93 -9.85
C ALA A 50 4.07 -15.34 -8.71
N ILE A 51 3.45 -15.11 -7.56
CA ILE A 51 4.07 -14.60 -6.34
C ILE A 51 3.75 -15.57 -5.22
N SER A 52 4.76 -16.06 -4.52
CA SER A 52 4.57 -16.95 -3.37
C SER A 52 4.20 -16.18 -2.11
N GLU A 53 3.48 -16.84 -1.21
CA GLU A 53 3.20 -16.32 0.14
C GLU A 53 4.48 -15.86 0.85
N GLY A 54 4.39 -14.76 1.59
CA GLY A 54 5.51 -14.17 2.33
C GLY A 54 6.50 -13.34 1.48
N THR A 55 6.35 -13.34 0.15
CA THR A 55 7.21 -12.55 -0.73
C THR A 55 7.04 -11.05 -0.45
N ILE A 56 8.16 -10.34 -0.31
CA ILE A 56 8.17 -8.88 -0.25
C ILE A 56 8.19 -8.35 -1.69
N LEU A 57 7.12 -7.67 -2.09
CA LEU A 57 6.96 -7.16 -3.46
C LEU A 57 7.74 -5.86 -3.69
N GLY A 58 7.92 -5.07 -2.65
CA GLY A 58 8.57 -3.76 -2.71
C GLY A 58 8.14 -2.86 -1.56
N ALA A 59 8.41 -1.57 -1.68
CA ALA A 59 8.06 -0.56 -0.68
C ALA A 59 7.02 0.43 -1.23
N TYR A 60 6.07 0.82 -0.39
CA TYR A 60 5.17 1.93 -0.68
C TYR A 60 5.98 3.22 -0.67
N THR A 61 6.00 3.94 -1.79
CA THR A 61 6.76 5.17 -1.91
C THR A 61 5.85 6.39 -1.90
N GLY A 62 6.43 7.53 -1.53
CA GLY A 62 5.73 8.80 -1.47
C GLY A 62 6.55 9.86 -0.75
N GLU A 63 5.92 10.98 -0.49
CA GLU A 63 6.48 12.06 0.29
C GLU A 63 6.36 11.76 1.78
N PHE A 64 7.48 11.85 2.52
CA PHE A 64 7.47 11.74 3.97
C PHE A 64 7.09 13.09 4.57
N ILE A 65 5.97 13.15 5.27
CA ILE A 65 5.42 14.39 5.83
C ILE A 65 5.28 14.32 7.34
N THR A 66 5.33 15.51 7.97
CA THR A 66 5.12 15.69 9.40
C THR A 66 3.64 15.62 9.76
N GLU A 67 3.33 15.54 11.06
CA GLU A 67 1.96 15.60 11.57
C GLU A 67 1.26 16.90 11.20
N GLU A 68 1.96 18.03 11.28
CA GLU A 68 1.42 19.33 10.92
C GLU A 68 0.98 19.36 9.44
N GLU A 69 1.86 18.91 8.54
CA GLU A 69 1.57 18.85 7.11
C GLU A 69 0.44 17.86 6.79
N TYR A 70 0.40 16.71 7.47
CA TYR A 70 -0.71 15.76 7.37
C TYR A 70 -2.04 16.44 7.72
N LEU A 71 -2.12 17.10 8.87
CA LEU A 71 -3.35 17.77 9.30
C LEU A 71 -3.77 18.89 8.33
N ARG A 72 -2.81 19.60 7.75
CA ARG A 72 -3.08 20.62 6.73
C ARG A 72 -3.70 20.01 5.47
N ARG A 73 -3.14 18.89 4.97
CA ARG A 73 -3.65 18.18 3.78
C ARG A 73 -5.03 17.58 4.03
N VAL A 74 -5.27 17.01 5.21
CA VAL A 74 -6.58 16.45 5.58
C VAL A 74 -7.66 17.53 5.59
N LYS A 75 -7.37 18.73 6.10
CA LYS A 75 -8.30 19.88 6.06
C LYS A 75 -8.61 20.32 4.62
N ALA A 76 -7.68 20.11 3.70
CA ALA A 76 -7.86 20.42 2.28
C ALA A 76 -8.46 19.24 1.47
N ASP A 77 -8.96 18.20 2.14
CA ASP A 77 -9.50 16.96 1.56
C ASP A 77 -8.48 16.19 0.68
N GLN A 78 -7.18 16.29 0.98
CA GLN A 78 -6.06 15.69 0.27
C GLN A 78 -5.47 14.53 1.08
N TRP A 79 -6.29 13.57 1.50
CA TRP A 79 -5.88 12.49 2.41
C TRP A 79 -5.84 11.09 1.75
N GLN A 80 -6.31 10.97 0.50
CA GLN A 80 -6.24 9.72 -0.25
C GLN A 80 -4.75 9.32 -0.43
N TYR A 81 -4.45 8.05 -0.39
CA TYR A 81 -3.08 7.52 -0.56
C TYR A 81 -2.12 7.77 0.63
N MET A 82 -2.62 8.18 1.80
CA MET A 82 -1.76 8.42 2.97
C MET A 82 -1.68 7.20 3.87
N ILE A 83 -0.46 6.81 4.24
CA ILE A 83 -0.21 5.77 5.25
C ILE A 83 0.42 6.41 6.48
N ARG A 84 -0.25 6.25 7.64
CA ARG A 84 0.24 6.76 8.92
C ARG A 84 1.31 5.84 9.51
N LEU A 85 2.39 6.44 10.00
CA LEU A 85 3.53 5.78 10.64
C LEU A 85 3.60 6.09 12.14
N LEU A 86 2.47 6.36 12.79
CA LEU A 86 2.43 6.78 14.20
C LEU A 86 3.11 5.78 15.15
N ASP A 87 3.00 4.49 14.86
CA ASP A 87 3.65 3.43 15.64
C ASP A 87 5.19 3.47 15.52
N CYS A 88 5.69 4.16 14.48
CA CYS A 88 7.11 4.35 14.20
C CYS A 88 7.63 5.73 14.60
N ALA A 89 6.76 6.65 15.04
CA ALA A 89 7.14 8.01 15.39
C ALA A 89 7.99 8.02 16.66
N LYS A 90 9.31 8.05 16.47
CA LYS A 90 10.28 8.22 17.56
C LYS A 90 10.93 9.62 17.44
N PRO A 91 11.52 10.17 18.53
CA PRO A 91 12.14 11.51 18.52
C PRO A 91 13.18 11.72 17.41
N HIS A 92 13.81 10.66 16.93
CA HIS A 92 14.86 10.71 15.90
C HIS A 92 14.33 10.61 14.45
N THR A 93 13.03 10.46 14.23
CA THR A 93 12.44 10.43 12.87
C THR A 93 12.21 11.83 12.29
N GLY A 94 12.67 12.89 12.95
CA GLY A 94 12.44 14.28 12.51
C GLY A 94 10.97 14.69 12.47
N GLY A 95 10.11 14.00 13.27
CA GLY A 95 8.68 14.29 13.32
C GLY A 95 7.88 13.76 12.12
N ILE A 96 8.48 12.93 11.27
CA ILE A 96 7.79 12.26 10.15
C ILE A 96 6.78 11.26 10.72
N THR A 97 5.52 11.40 10.33
CA THR A 97 4.41 10.56 10.81
C THR A 97 3.61 9.90 9.69
N THR A 98 3.87 10.28 8.43
CA THR A 98 3.02 9.86 7.31
C THR A 98 3.82 9.74 6.02
N ILE A 99 3.45 8.78 5.17
CA ILE A 99 3.84 8.72 3.76
C ILE A 99 2.64 9.14 2.92
N ASP A 100 2.77 10.20 2.14
CA ASP A 100 1.79 10.61 1.14
C ASP A 100 2.15 10.02 -0.22
N GLY A 101 1.40 9.00 -0.63
CA GLY A 101 1.60 8.26 -1.87
C GLY A 101 0.95 8.88 -3.12
N LEU A 102 0.43 10.11 -3.07
CA LEU A 102 -0.25 10.73 -4.22
C LEU A 102 0.60 10.68 -5.50
N ARG A 103 1.92 10.87 -5.37
CA ARG A 103 2.92 10.76 -6.43
C ARG A 103 3.85 9.56 -6.25
N GLY A 104 3.40 8.56 -5.51
CA GLY A 104 4.15 7.35 -5.23
C GLY A 104 4.19 6.37 -6.40
N ASN A 105 4.74 5.18 -6.14
CA ASN A 105 4.88 4.12 -7.13
C ASN A 105 3.57 3.35 -7.36
N VAL A 106 3.66 2.24 -8.11
CA VAL A 106 2.52 1.40 -8.49
C VAL A 106 1.68 0.92 -7.29
N PHE A 107 2.29 0.67 -6.13
CA PHE A 107 1.58 0.18 -4.94
C PHE A 107 0.56 1.16 -4.37
N THR A 108 0.64 2.45 -4.72
CA THR A 108 -0.35 3.44 -4.31
C THR A 108 -1.70 3.26 -5.00
N ARG A 109 -1.76 2.42 -6.05
CA ARG A 109 -2.97 2.13 -6.83
C ARG A 109 -3.63 0.79 -6.47
N MET A 110 -3.15 0.11 -5.41
CA MET A 110 -3.83 -1.09 -4.92
C MET A 110 -5.17 -0.73 -4.30
N ASN A 111 -6.19 -1.54 -4.58
CA ASN A 111 -7.53 -1.35 -4.06
C ASN A 111 -7.75 -2.14 -2.76
N TYR A 112 -8.67 -1.64 -1.95
CA TYR A 112 -9.18 -2.37 -0.79
C TYR A 112 -10.04 -3.55 -1.20
N ALA A 113 -9.95 -4.64 -0.44
CA ALA A 113 -10.95 -5.70 -0.45
C ALA A 113 -11.25 -6.19 0.98
N PRO A 114 -12.43 -6.81 1.23
CA PRO A 114 -12.70 -7.50 2.49
C PRO A 114 -11.62 -8.54 2.84
N ALA A 115 -11.39 -8.78 4.14
CA ALA A 115 -10.27 -9.55 4.65
C ALA A 115 -10.05 -10.90 3.96
N GLU A 116 -11.13 -11.62 3.65
CA GLU A 116 -11.08 -12.93 2.98
C GLU A 116 -10.61 -12.89 1.51
N PHE A 117 -10.53 -11.71 0.92
CA PHE A 117 -10.08 -11.50 -0.46
C PHE A 117 -8.71 -10.84 -0.56
N GLN A 118 -8.24 -10.22 0.52
CA GLN A 118 -6.91 -9.61 0.57
C GLN A 118 -5.83 -10.63 0.21
N ASN A 119 -4.85 -10.21 -0.57
CA ASN A 119 -3.73 -11.05 -0.97
C ASN A 119 -2.37 -10.39 -0.71
N VAL A 120 -2.37 -9.13 -0.29
CA VAL A 120 -1.18 -8.44 0.21
C VAL A 120 -1.52 -7.63 1.47
N ARG A 121 -0.50 -7.30 2.25
CA ARG A 121 -0.61 -6.39 3.39
C ARG A 121 0.44 -5.30 3.35
N PHE A 122 0.11 -4.19 3.98
CA PHE A 122 1.08 -3.18 4.39
C PHE A 122 1.78 -3.65 5.66
N GLU A 123 3.10 -3.67 5.65
CA GLU A 123 3.90 -3.98 6.82
C GLU A 123 4.84 -2.81 7.11
N LYS A 124 4.62 -2.15 8.24
CA LYS A 124 5.41 -0.99 8.66
C LYS A 124 6.75 -1.46 9.22
N VAL A 125 7.83 -0.83 8.76
CA VAL A 125 9.19 -0.95 9.31
C VAL A 125 9.56 0.40 9.89
N CYS A 126 10.08 0.42 11.11
CA CYS A 126 10.28 1.66 11.85
C CYS A 126 11.71 2.22 11.80
N GLU A 127 12.71 1.40 11.43
CA GLU A 127 14.12 1.83 11.40
C GLU A 127 14.85 1.31 10.16
N PRO A 128 15.04 2.15 9.12
CA PRO A 128 14.39 3.44 8.88
C PRO A 128 12.88 3.27 8.62
N PRO A 129 12.06 4.30 8.84
CA PRO A 129 10.62 4.18 8.67
C PRO A 129 10.24 4.04 7.19
N PHE A 130 9.56 2.95 6.85
CA PHE A 130 8.95 2.72 5.53
C PHE A 130 7.83 1.67 5.64
N VAL A 131 7.10 1.47 4.56
CA VAL A 131 6.04 0.45 4.46
C VAL A 131 6.38 -0.49 3.32
N ARG A 132 6.53 -1.77 3.61
CA ARG A 132 6.70 -2.82 2.59
C ARG A 132 5.39 -3.52 2.28
N ILE A 133 5.30 -4.03 1.07
CA ILE A 133 4.16 -4.80 0.59
C ILE A 133 4.54 -6.29 0.65
N VAL A 134 3.74 -7.07 1.38
CA VAL A 134 4.02 -8.50 1.60
C VAL A 134 2.83 -9.33 1.14
N ALA A 135 3.09 -10.39 0.38
CA ALA A 135 2.06 -11.35 -0.04
C ALA A 135 1.52 -12.15 1.16
N LEU A 136 0.20 -12.20 1.30
CA LEU A 136 -0.51 -12.95 2.35
C LEU A 136 -0.78 -14.41 1.97
N ARG A 137 -0.68 -14.74 0.70
CA ARG A 137 -0.88 -16.06 0.11
C ARG A 137 -0.20 -16.12 -1.26
N ASP A 138 -0.20 -17.29 -1.86
CA ASP A 138 0.17 -17.40 -3.28
C ASP A 138 -0.79 -16.59 -4.16
N ILE A 139 -0.22 -15.82 -5.09
CA ILE A 139 -0.94 -14.95 -6.02
C ILE A 139 -0.61 -15.42 -7.44
N ALA A 140 -1.64 -15.75 -8.21
CA ALA A 140 -1.45 -16.22 -9.58
C ALA A 140 -1.23 -15.03 -10.56
N PRO A 141 -0.55 -15.27 -11.72
CA PRO A 141 -0.47 -14.28 -12.77
C PRO A 141 -1.86 -13.78 -13.17
N GLY A 142 -2.01 -12.48 -13.35
CA GLY A 142 -3.26 -11.81 -13.68
C GLY A 142 -4.20 -11.54 -12.51
N GLU A 143 -3.86 -11.92 -11.27
CA GLU A 143 -4.62 -11.50 -10.10
C GLU A 143 -4.38 -10.02 -9.80
N GLU A 144 -5.42 -9.33 -9.34
CA GLU A 144 -5.34 -7.98 -8.79
C GLU A 144 -4.83 -8.05 -7.36
N LEU A 145 -3.96 -7.11 -6.98
CA LEU A 145 -3.45 -6.96 -5.62
C LEU A 145 -4.46 -6.17 -4.80
N TRP A 146 -4.95 -6.79 -3.73
CA TRP A 146 -5.93 -6.22 -2.82
C TRP A 146 -5.39 -6.17 -1.39
N VAL A 147 -5.58 -5.04 -0.74
CA VAL A 147 -4.99 -4.71 0.55
C VAL A 147 -6.05 -4.18 1.53
N ASP A 148 -5.74 -4.18 2.83
CA ASP A 148 -6.47 -3.43 3.85
C ASP A 148 -5.94 -1.99 3.93
N TYR A 149 -6.84 -1.01 3.91
CA TYR A 149 -6.47 0.40 4.10
C TYR A 149 -6.38 0.80 5.59
N GLY A 150 -6.75 -0.12 6.50
CA GLY A 150 -6.68 0.06 7.94
C GLY A 150 -7.97 0.62 8.57
N PRO A 151 -8.07 0.57 9.91
CA PRO A 151 -9.31 0.80 10.63
C PRO A 151 -9.83 2.26 10.59
N ASN A 152 -8.96 3.20 10.23
CA ASN A 152 -9.31 4.62 10.19
C ASN A 152 -9.76 5.10 8.81
N TYR A 153 -9.81 4.21 7.81
CA TYR A 153 -10.24 4.56 6.47
C TYR A 153 -11.78 4.60 6.39
N ARG A 154 -12.31 5.54 5.61
CA ARG A 154 -13.77 5.65 5.38
C ARG A 154 -14.17 4.81 4.18
N TYR A 155 -14.77 3.65 4.43
CA TYR A 155 -15.16 2.67 3.41
C TYR A 155 -16.53 2.97 2.77
N GLU A 156 -16.82 4.22 2.43
CA GLU A 156 -18.12 4.62 1.85
C GLU A 156 -18.43 3.88 0.54
N PHE A 157 -17.42 3.62 -0.28
CA PHE A 157 -17.58 2.85 -1.52
C PHE A 157 -18.05 1.41 -1.30
N MET A 158 -17.87 0.85 -0.10
CA MET A 158 -18.38 -0.49 0.25
C MET A 158 -19.90 -0.52 0.45
N LYS A 159 -20.57 0.64 0.42
CA LYS A 159 -22.02 0.74 0.42
C LYS A 159 -22.62 0.72 -0.99
N ASP A 160 -21.80 0.78 -2.03
CA ASP A 160 -22.22 0.68 -3.41
C ASP A 160 -22.76 -0.72 -3.72
N GLU A 161 -23.96 -0.81 -4.27
CA GLU A 161 -24.65 -2.09 -4.53
C GLU A 161 -23.88 -2.97 -5.51
N ALA A 162 -23.22 -2.39 -6.52
CA ALA A 162 -22.41 -3.14 -7.47
C ALA A 162 -21.17 -3.74 -6.81
N VAL A 163 -20.55 -3.02 -5.86
CA VAL A 163 -19.41 -3.50 -5.05
C VAL A 163 -19.86 -4.62 -4.11
N ILE A 164 -20.99 -4.43 -3.42
CA ILE A 164 -21.57 -5.45 -2.52
C ILE A 164 -21.85 -6.74 -3.31
N LYS A 165 -22.53 -6.61 -4.46
CA LYS A 165 -22.84 -7.74 -5.33
C LYS A 165 -21.57 -8.44 -5.83
N PHE A 166 -20.59 -7.69 -6.29
CA PHE A 166 -19.31 -8.23 -6.77
C PHE A 166 -18.64 -9.14 -5.73
N PHE A 167 -18.51 -8.70 -4.48
CA PHE A 167 -17.92 -9.51 -3.44
C PHE A 167 -18.80 -10.68 -3.00
N ALA A 168 -20.13 -10.55 -3.05
CA ALA A 168 -21.05 -11.66 -2.79
C ALA A 168 -20.89 -12.77 -3.85
N ASP A 169 -20.86 -12.41 -5.12
CA ASP A 169 -20.65 -13.35 -6.23
C ASP A 169 -19.27 -14.03 -6.14
N LEU A 170 -18.24 -13.27 -5.74
CA LEU A 170 -16.90 -13.80 -5.55
C LEU A 170 -16.83 -14.80 -4.39
N ARG A 171 -17.55 -14.56 -3.27
CA ARG A 171 -17.69 -15.54 -2.15
C ARG A 171 -18.37 -16.82 -2.65
N ALA A 172 -19.49 -16.69 -3.34
CA ALA A 172 -20.22 -17.84 -3.88
C ALA A 172 -19.35 -18.69 -4.82
N SER A 173 -18.56 -18.05 -5.69
CA SER A 173 -17.65 -18.75 -6.61
C SER A 173 -16.51 -19.50 -5.90
N ARG A 174 -16.08 -19.01 -4.72
CA ARG A 174 -15.05 -19.68 -3.89
C ARG A 174 -15.62 -20.83 -3.08
N ALA A 175 -16.84 -20.71 -2.56
CA ALA A 175 -17.50 -21.75 -1.75
C ALA A 175 -17.69 -23.06 -2.51
N GLY A 176 -17.86 -23.01 -3.83
CA GLY A 176 -17.99 -24.19 -4.69
C GLY A 176 -16.67 -24.84 -5.14
N ARG A 177 -15.51 -24.28 -4.78
CA ARG A 177 -14.19 -24.82 -5.14
C ARG A 177 -13.57 -25.61 -3.99
N PRO A 178 -13.08 -26.83 -4.22
CA PRO A 178 -12.30 -27.53 -3.21
C PRO A 178 -11.07 -26.72 -2.84
N PRO A 179 -10.58 -26.79 -1.58
CA PRO A 179 -9.39 -26.08 -1.15
C PRO A 179 -8.22 -26.40 -2.09
N ARG A 180 -7.44 -25.37 -2.49
CA ARG A 180 -6.32 -25.51 -3.47
C ARG A 180 -5.33 -26.63 -3.10
N ASN A 181 -5.19 -26.96 -1.83
CA ASN A 181 -4.33 -28.04 -1.33
C ASN A 181 -4.89 -29.46 -1.53
N ALA A 182 -6.19 -29.62 -1.83
CA ALA A 182 -6.77 -30.95 -2.04
C ALA A 182 -6.34 -31.60 -3.38
N LEU A 183 -5.78 -30.84 -4.31
CA LEU A 183 -5.29 -31.35 -5.59
C LEU A 183 -3.82 -31.79 -5.58
N ALA A 184 -3.04 -31.41 -4.59
CA ALA A 184 -1.61 -31.77 -4.49
C ALA A 184 -1.38 -33.26 -4.18
N TRP A 185 -2.35 -33.95 -3.60
CA TRP A 185 -2.21 -35.35 -3.18
C TRP A 185 -2.63 -36.39 -4.23
N ARG A 186 -3.13 -35.95 -5.40
CA ARG A 186 -3.60 -36.88 -6.45
C ARG A 186 -2.56 -37.20 -7.54
N ARG A 187 -1.31 -36.78 -7.37
CA ARG A 187 -0.23 -37.10 -8.33
C ARG A 187 0.97 -37.66 -7.59
N LEU A 188 0.81 -38.86 -7.04
CA LEU A 188 1.90 -39.82 -6.84
C LEU A 188 1.44 -41.15 -7.37
N PRO A 189 2.24 -41.81 -8.20
CA PRO A 189 1.94 -43.12 -8.77
C PRO A 189 1.91 -44.21 -7.72
#